data_a003a547a633e60f98329a5587832f2b
#
_entry.id   a003a547a633e60f98329a5587832f2b
#
_cell.length_a   1.000
_cell.length_b   1.000
_cell.length_c   1.000
_cell.angle_alpha   90.00
_cell.angle_beta   90.00
_cell.angle_gamma   90.00
#
_symmetry.space_group_name_H-M   'P 1'
#
loop_
_entity.id
_entity.type
_entity.pdbx_description
1 polymer ?
#
loop_
_entity_poly.entity_id
_entity_poly.type
_entity_poly.pdbx_seq_one_letter_code
_entity_poly.pdbx_strand_id
1 'polypeptide(L)'
;MTSCGKNNHVSQSFTWEDKPWSIIEGKDCIVLQDGWLHLGDAGNYSIKLEHKFTDLDDGLYYLTVDSKNEGNQDYCYIYTRNSENEEVKTSIPRYLNNESKTVTVRGIEVKNHTLNIGITSKGSSTNALLKNVQLKREKNQNKKYHSLLGGSISWLDWEEDMGAKYYDEDGNEKDALIIMKEHGCNFVRLELYNNPGAYKDQDGNYFPSKYKNTDSIFKLAQRANALNMEIQLSFMYSDYWGNDVIPADWKEGLKNYSTFSQKVEYLNNKVYEWTYSFMNRLKNANIYPKYVSIGNEIDPGILIPYGDFYASEESKKAFCSFLNSGYKAVKDVSPSSQVVHHLGCNANDMHWSNHNGSGKYFFQTMKDNNVNYDVIGTSFYPYWAQTDSEYAIKKKLDLNDLKQWCEMMIDDFDKDILIMETGINWGKPGQLANNGAYENIFPYTPEGQRDYVLDMINTVKSVKDGRCVGSLYWDPILVRQEGIGWALYGNGQARDNCVETTTFFDYNHRVLPVLNAYKYN
;
A
#
# COMPACT_ATOMS: atom_id res chain seq x y z
N MET A 1 -32.58 21.57 35.26
CA MET A 1 -32.19 22.26 34.03
C MET A 1 -30.73 21.92 33.77
N THR A 2 -30.48 20.88 33.02
CA THR A 2 -29.16 20.44 32.64
C THR A 2 -28.86 21.00 31.24
N SER A 3 -27.90 21.90 31.18
CA SER A 3 -27.45 22.52 29.95
C SER A 3 -26.76 21.46 29.10
N CYS A 4 -27.38 21.19 27.97
CA CYS A 4 -26.79 20.38 26.92
C CYS A 4 -25.64 21.20 26.29
N GLY A 5 -24.39 20.84 26.63
CA GLY A 5 -23.20 21.44 26.04
C GLY A 5 -23.17 21.12 24.53
N LYS A 6 -23.24 22.12 23.69
CA LYS A 6 -22.99 22.04 22.26
C LYS A 6 -21.54 21.60 22.09
N ASN A 7 -21.33 20.39 21.60
CA ASN A 7 -20.03 19.96 21.07
C ASN A 7 -19.69 20.83 19.85
N ASN A 8 -19.02 21.93 20.08
CA ASN A 8 -18.42 22.71 19.01
C ASN A 8 -17.24 21.92 18.47
N HIS A 9 -17.39 21.35 17.29
CA HIS A 9 -16.28 20.86 16.48
C HIS A 9 -15.44 22.10 16.08
N VAL A 10 -14.43 22.42 16.88
CA VAL A 10 -13.55 23.55 16.60
C VAL A 10 -12.62 23.15 15.47
N SER A 11 -12.99 23.52 14.24
CA SER A 11 -12.03 23.58 13.15
C SER A 11 -11.36 24.96 13.23
N GLN A 12 -10.04 25.00 13.38
CA GLN A 12 -9.29 26.23 13.23
C GLN A 12 -8.76 26.30 11.81
N SER A 13 -9.28 27.24 11.01
CA SER A 13 -8.65 27.62 9.76
C SER A 13 -7.86 28.91 10.02
N PHE A 14 -6.65 28.97 9.53
CA PHE A 14 -5.80 30.16 9.64
C PHE A 14 -5.04 30.39 8.34
N THR A 15 -4.75 31.65 8.06
CA THR A 15 -3.83 32.04 7.00
C THR A 15 -2.43 32.21 7.58
N TRP A 16 -1.42 32.25 6.73
CA TRP A 16 -0.04 32.53 7.14
C TRP A 16 0.10 33.92 7.78
N GLU A 17 -0.81 34.84 7.48
CA GLU A 17 -0.84 36.22 8.00
C GLU A 17 -1.43 36.31 9.39
N ASP A 18 -2.39 35.42 9.73
CA ASP A 18 -3.16 35.51 10.98
C ASP A 18 -2.39 35.01 12.21
N LYS A 19 -1.31 34.28 12.02
CA LYS A 19 -0.56 33.66 13.12
C LYS A 19 0.91 34.03 13.05
N PRO A 20 1.52 34.37 14.19
CA PRO A 20 2.96 34.68 14.24
C PRO A 20 3.77 33.41 14.06
N TRP A 21 4.40 33.27 12.92
CA TRP A 21 5.36 32.20 12.66
C TRP A 21 6.75 32.62 13.12
N SER A 22 7.40 31.72 13.88
CA SER A 22 8.80 31.86 14.23
C SER A 22 9.66 31.29 13.12
N ILE A 23 10.36 32.15 12.39
CA ILE A 23 11.31 31.72 11.37
C ILE A 23 12.62 31.36 12.09
N ILE A 24 12.97 30.08 12.07
CA ILE A 24 14.14 29.53 12.76
C ILE A 24 15.35 29.58 11.82
N GLU A 25 15.13 29.32 10.52
CA GLU A 25 16.17 29.28 9.50
C GLU A 25 15.61 29.76 8.16
N GLY A 26 16.45 30.37 7.32
CA GLY A 26 16.15 30.70 5.93
C GLY A 26 15.18 31.86 5.72
N LYS A 27 15.24 32.91 6.54
CA LYS A 27 14.31 34.05 6.48
C LYS A 27 14.22 34.68 5.09
N ASP A 28 15.33 34.80 4.40
CA ASP A 28 15.41 35.47 3.08
C ASP A 28 14.85 34.58 1.95
N CYS A 29 14.63 33.30 2.24
CA CYS A 29 14.07 32.31 1.30
C CYS A 29 12.56 32.08 1.51
N ILE A 30 11.90 32.92 2.33
CA ILE A 30 10.49 32.83 2.65
C ILE A 30 9.78 34.11 2.23
N VAL A 31 8.81 34.01 1.35
CA VAL A 31 7.99 35.14 0.87
C VAL A 31 6.51 34.81 1.00
N LEU A 32 5.74 35.74 1.57
CA LEU A 32 4.28 35.67 1.56
C LEU A 32 3.75 36.58 0.45
N GLN A 33 3.12 35.98 -0.55
CA GLN A 33 2.58 36.70 -1.70
C GLN A 33 1.27 36.06 -2.16
N ASP A 34 0.23 36.87 -2.38
CA ASP A 34 -1.11 36.46 -2.83
C ASP A 34 -1.74 35.36 -1.94
N GLY A 35 -1.46 35.39 -0.64
CA GLY A 35 -1.89 34.41 0.36
C GLY A 35 -1.16 33.06 0.25
N TRP A 36 -0.14 32.93 -0.59
CA TRP A 36 0.75 31.77 -0.66
C TRP A 36 2.04 32.04 0.10
N LEU A 37 2.42 31.10 0.95
CA LEU A 37 3.74 31.03 1.55
C LEU A 37 4.69 30.37 0.56
N HIS A 38 5.63 31.12 0.02
CA HIS A 38 6.67 30.65 -0.89
C HIS A 38 7.89 30.22 -0.08
N LEU A 39 8.38 29.04 -0.34
CA LEU A 39 9.54 28.41 0.32
C LEU A 39 10.53 28.00 -0.76
N GLY A 40 11.64 28.72 -0.89
CA GLY A 40 12.68 28.39 -1.87
C GLY A 40 13.53 29.58 -2.27
N ASP A 41 14.55 29.31 -3.08
CA ASP A 41 15.47 30.32 -3.63
C ASP A 41 16.04 29.85 -4.97
N ALA A 42 16.60 30.77 -5.73
CA ALA A 42 17.38 30.50 -6.94
C ALA A 42 18.71 29.79 -6.67
N GLY A 43 19.21 29.79 -5.43
CA GLY A 43 20.41 29.09 -4.97
C GLY A 43 20.10 27.98 -3.99
N ASN A 44 21.12 27.55 -3.25
CA ASN A 44 20.96 26.61 -2.14
C ASN A 44 20.25 27.29 -0.98
N TYR A 45 19.28 26.60 -0.41
CA TYR A 45 18.53 27.09 0.75
C TYR A 45 18.25 26.00 1.78
N SER A 46 18.04 26.43 3.01
CA SER A 46 17.52 25.63 4.11
C SER A 46 16.52 26.50 4.87
N ILE A 47 15.29 26.00 5.02
CA ILE A 47 14.17 26.73 5.62
C ILE A 47 13.61 25.93 6.78
N LYS A 48 13.36 26.61 7.89
CA LYS A 48 12.59 26.06 9.02
C LYS A 48 11.75 27.14 9.67
N LEU A 49 10.45 26.92 9.79
CA LEU A 49 9.52 27.79 10.49
C LEU A 49 8.56 26.98 11.35
N GLU A 50 8.13 27.54 12.47
CA GLU A 50 7.21 26.90 13.43
C GLU A 50 6.17 27.90 13.92
N HIS A 51 4.96 27.37 14.23
CA HIS A 51 3.93 28.05 15.00
C HIS A 51 3.49 27.17 16.17
N LYS A 52 3.38 27.76 17.37
CA LYS A 52 2.94 27.07 18.59
C LYS A 52 1.51 27.45 18.96
N PHE A 53 0.66 26.46 19.05
CA PHE A 53 -0.67 26.57 19.69
C PHE A 53 -0.57 26.23 21.17
N THR A 54 -1.34 26.94 22.02
CA THR A 54 -1.33 26.76 23.49
C THR A 54 -2.73 26.66 24.08
N ASP A 55 -3.76 26.63 23.25
CA ASP A 55 -5.18 26.72 23.65
C ASP A 55 -6.07 25.71 22.91
N LEU A 56 -5.49 24.62 22.40
CA LEU A 56 -6.22 23.55 21.74
C LEU A 56 -6.80 22.57 22.77
N ASP A 57 -7.99 22.03 22.51
CA ASP A 57 -8.48 20.88 23.29
C ASP A 57 -7.60 19.65 23.05
N ASP A 58 -7.32 18.88 24.10
CA ASP A 58 -6.60 17.61 23.95
C ASP A 58 -7.40 16.62 23.11
N GLY A 59 -6.69 15.80 22.32
CA GLY A 59 -7.30 14.79 21.46
C GLY A 59 -6.62 14.66 20.10
N LEU A 60 -7.28 13.94 19.21
CA LEU A 60 -6.75 13.61 17.87
C LEU A 60 -7.22 14.63 16.82
N TYR A 61 -6.27 15.06 16.02
CA TYR A 61 -6.46 16.04 14.95
C TYR A 61 -5.84 15.57 13.62
N TYR A 62 -6.23 16.24 12.56
CA TYR A 62 -5.54 16.21 11.28
C TYR A 62 -5.36 17.62 10.75
N LEU A 63 -4.31 17.79 9.95
CA LEU A 63 -3.99 19.04 9.28
C LEU A 63 -4.15 18.87 7.78
N THR A 64 -4.73 19.86 7.11
CA THR A 64 -4.72 19.96 5.65
C THR A 64 -4.07 21.26 5.21
N VAL A 65 -3.35 21.22 4.09
CA VAL A 65 -2.74 22.38 3.47
C VAL A 65 -2.77 22.23 1.95
N ASP A 66 -3.17 23.27 1.24
CA ASP A 66 -3.04 23.30 -0.20
C ASP A 66 -1.60 23.61 -0.58
N SER A 67 -1.04 22.85 -1.49
CA SER A 67 0.35 22.95 -1.90
C SER A 67 0.52 22.98 -3.41
N LYS A 68 1.55 23.69 -3.85
CA LYS A 68 2.17 23.57 -5.17
C LYS A 68 3.65 23.33 -4.92
N ASN A 69 4.24 22.38 -5.60
CA ASN A 69 5.64 22.03 -5.36
C ASN A 69 6.32 21.63 -6.66
N GLU A 70 7.41 22.30 -6.99
CA GLU A 70 8.22 22.00 -8.17
C GLU A 70 9.00 20.68 -8.02
N GLY A 71 9.23 20.24 -6.79
CA GLY A 71 10.02 19.05 -6.47
C GLY A 71 11.53 19.32 -6.50
N ASN A 72 12.31 18.26 -6.53
CA ASN A 72 13.78 18.28 -6.53
C ASN A 72 14.45 18.91 -5.28
N GLN A 73 13.68 19.11 -4.21
CA GLN A 73 14.24 19.39 -2.89
C GLN A 73 14.92 18.13 -2.32
N ASP A 74 15.93 18.31 -1.48
CA ASP A 74 16.47 17.24 -0.62
C ASP A 74 15.36 16.71 0.28
N TYR A 75 14.55 17.64 0.82
CA TYR A 75 13.30 17.37 1.52
C TYR A 75 12.39 18.61 1.56
N CYS A 76 11.10 18.38 1.60
CA CYS A 76 10.08 19.39 1.88
C CYS A 76 8.92 18.69 2.61
N TYR A 77 8.71 18.99 3.90
CA TYR A 77 7.66 18.34 4.69
C TYR A 77 7.08 19.26 5.76
N ILE A 78 5.84 18.94 6.14
CA ILE A 78 5.14 19.50 7.29
C ILE A 78 5.31 18.52 8.45
N TYR A 79 5.52 19.03 9.65
CA TYR A 79 5.51 18.22 10.86
C TYR A 79 4.68 18.87 11.95
N THR A 80 4.19 18.05 12.86
CA THR A 80 3.57 18.50 14.10
C THR A 80 4.27 17.84 15.27
N ARG A 81 4.36 18.56 16.39
CA ARG A 81 5.00 18.06 17.61
C ARG A 81 4.17 18.46 18.83
N ASN A 82 3.75 17.48 19.63
CA ASN A 82 3.01 17.76 20.87
C ASN A 82 3.93 18.07 22.05
N SER A 83 3.35 18.28 23.23
CA SER A 83 4.09 18.63 24.46
C SER A 83 5.01 17.52 24.97
N GLU A 84 4.82 16.28 24.54
CA GLU A 84 5.66 15.13 24.87
C GLU A 84 6.74 14.84 23.82
N ASN A 85 6.92 15.76 22.85
CA ASN A 85 7.83 15.65 21.70
C ASN A 85 7.50 14.50 20.74
N GLU A 86 6.28 13.98 20.76
CA GLU A 86 5.83 13.05 19.72
C GLU A 86 5.59 13.82 18.41
N GLU A 87 6.20 13.35 17.34
CA GLU A 87 6.22 14.04 16.06
C GLU A 87 5.53 13.21 14.98
N VAL A 88 4.69 13.88 14.18
CA VAL A 88 4.09 13.33 12.97
C VAL A 88 4.51 14.20 11.79
N LYS A 89 4.90 13.57 10.68
CA LYS A 89 5.38 14.25 9.46
C LYS A 89 4.57 13.83 8.25
N THR A 90 4.59 14.70 7.25
CA THR A 90 4.12 14.36 5.90
C THR A 90 4.91 15.19 4.88
N SER A 91 5.53 14.50 3.94
CA SER A 91 6.19 15.14 2.80
C SER A 91 5.20 15.87 1.93
N ILE A 92 5.64 16.98 1.32
CA ILE A 92 4.88 17.72 0.32
C ILE A 92 5.26 17.16 -1.05
N PRO A 93 4.35 16.43 -1.73
CA PRO A 93 4.65 15.83 -3.02
C PRO A 93 4.88 16.88 -4.11
N ARG A 94 5.62 16.50 -5.15
CA ARG A 94 5.71 17.26 -6.38
C ARG A 94 4.41 17.16 -7.17
N TYR A 95 4.01 18.27 -7.77
CA TYR A 95 2.90 18.30 -8.72
C TYR A 95 3.32 18.99 -10.01
N LEU A 96 3.04 18.35 -11.14
CA LEU A 96 3.27 18.93 -12.45
C LEU A 96 2.22 20.00 -12.78
N ASN A 97 2.56 20.88 -13.71
CA ASN A 97 1.66 21.88 -14.30
C ASN A 97 1.09 22.92 -13.34
N ASN A 98 1.78 23.23 -12.23
CA ASN A 98 1.28 24.24 -11.27
C ASN A 98 -0.10 23.93 -10.64
N GLU A 99 -0.57 22.70 -10.71
CA GLU A 99 -1.79 22.31 -10.02
C GLU A 99 -1.60 22.39 -8.51
N SER A 100 -2.65 22.80 -7.81
CA SER A 100 -2.67 22.77 -6.35
C SER A 100 -3.30 21.48 -5.87
N LYS A 101 -2.66 20.80 -4.95
CA LYS A 101 -3.22 19.64 -4.27
C LYS A 101 -3.22 19.81 -2.76
N THR A 102 -4.20 19.20 -2.10
CA THR A 102 -4.29 19.22 -0.65
C THR A 102 -3.42 18.11 -0.06
N VAL A 103 -2.47 18.48 0.78
CA VAL A 103 -1.67 17.56 1.61
C VAL A 103 -2.36 17.35 2.94
N THR A 104 -2.37 16.12 3.43
CA THR A 104 -3.01 15.77 4.70
C THR A 104 -2.01 15.14 5.67
N VAL A 105 -1.88 15.72 6.85
CA VAL A 105 -1.15 15.16 7.99
C VAL A 105 -2.15 14.55 8.95
N ARG A 106 -2.05 13.27 9.26
CA ARG A 106 -2.93 12.56 10.21
C ARG A 106 -2.18 11.96 11.37
N GLY A 107 -2.92 11.59 12.42
CA GLY A 107 -2.33 11.03 13.62
C GLY A 107 -1.75 12.08 14.57
N ILE A 108 -2.19 13.31 14.43
CA ILE A 108 -1.77 14.43 15.30
C ILE A 108 -2.47 14.27 16.65
N GLU A 109 -1.70 14.10 17.72
CA GLU A 109 -2.24 14.08 19.08
C GLU A 109 -1.88 15.37 19.81
N VAL A 110 -2.90 16.14 20.21
CA VAL A 110 -2.73 17.32 21.06
C VAL A 110 -2.74 16.85 22.52
N LYS A 111 -1.72 17.23 23.26
CA LYS A 111 -1.55 16.94 24.70
C LYS A 111 -1.21 18.21 25.46
N ASN A 112 -1.79 18.34 26.65
CA ASN A 112 -1.62 19.53 27.48
C ASN A 112 -1.92 20.85 26.75
N HIS A 113 -2.97 20.84 25.93
CA HIS A 113 -3.46 22.00 25.15
C HIS A 113 -2.44 22.57 24.16
N THR A 114 -1.35 21.84 23.86
CA THR A 114 -0.21 22.38 23.13
C THR A 114 0.10 21.57 21.88
N LEU A 115 0.37 22.27 20.77
CA LEU A 115 0.83 21.69 19.51
C LEU A 115 1.76 22.67 18.79
N ASN A 116 2.92 22.21 18.37
CA ASN A 116 3.75 22.92 17.39
C ASN A 116 3.44 22.37 16.00
N ILE A 117 3.22 23.26 15.04
CA ILE A 117 3.18 22.93 13.60
C ILE A 117 4.42 23.57 12.98
N GLY A 118 5.19 22.79 12.25
CA GLY A 118 6.39 23.25 11.58
C GLY A 118 6.43 22.86 10.11
N ILE A 119 7.20 23.62 9.35
CA ILE A 119 7.53 23.36 7.95
C ILE A 119 9.01 23.44 7.81
N THR A 120 9.59 22.52 7.06
CA THR A 120 10.98 22.56 6.67
C THR A 120 11.15 22.18 5.22
N SER A 121 12.06 22.88 4.55
CA SER A 121 12.41 22.61 3.14
C SER A 121 13.89 22.90 2.93
N LYS A 122 14.55 22.02 2.20
CA LYS A 122 15.96 22.18 1.81
C LYS A 122 16.12 21.77 0.37
N GLY A 123 16.86 22.57 -0.38
CA GLY A 123 17.07 22.28 -1.79
C GLY A 123 17.91 23.36 -2.48
N SER A 124 17.88 23.34 -3.80
CA SER A 124 18.57 24.30 -4.64
C SER A 124 17.74 24.62 -5.87
N SER A 125 17.53 25.91 -6.14
CA SER A 125 16.80 26.40 -7.32
C SER A 125 15.40 25.79 -7.48
N THR A 126 14.66 25.62 -6.38
CA THR A 126 13.32 25.03 -6.35
C THR A 126 12.40 25.78 -5.40
N ASN A 127 11.10 25.65 -5.62
CA ASN A 127 10.06 26.32 -4.83
C ASN A 127 8.96 25.34 -4.40
N ALA A 128 8.44 25.55 -3.18
CA ALA A 128 7.19 25.02 -2.72
C ALA A 128 6.29 26.15 -2.22
N LEU A 129 5.02 26.10 -2.55
CA LEU A 129 4.01 27.10 -2.18
C LEU A 129 2.92 26.42 -1.35
N LEU A 130 2.57 27.03 -0.22
CA LEU A 130 1.58 26.51 0.71
C LEU A 130 0.49 27.54 1.01
N LYS A 131 -0.76 27.09 1.09
CA LYS A 131 -1.93 27.94 1.36
C LYS A 131 -3.01 27.16 2.13
N ASN A 132 -3.99 27.87 2.70
CA ASN A 132 -5.20 27.29 3.29
C ASN A 132 -4.93 26.21 4.34
N VAL A 133 -4.12 26.51 5.33
CA VAL A 133 -3.83 25.58 6.43
C VAL A 133 -5.07 25.43 7.31
N GLN A 134 -5.50 24.20 7.54
CA GLN A 134 -6.64 23.89 8.38
C GLN A 134 -6.28 22.77 9.36
N LEU A 135 -6.41 23.05 10.66
CA LEU A 135 -6.30 22.06 11.73
C LEU A 135 -7.71 21.65 12.16
N LYS A 136 -8.04 20.40 12.04
CA LYS A 136 -9.37 19.86 12.33
C LYS A 136 -9.28 18.70 13.31
N ARG A 137 -10.28 18.61 14.20
CA ARG A 137 -10.39 17.48 15.12
C ARG A 137 -10.87 16.24 14.37
N GLU A 138 -10.27 15.07 14.63
CA GLU A 138 -10.73 13.80 14.06
C GLU A 138 -12.12 13.44 14.60
N LYS A 139 -12.95 12.84 13.76
CA LYS A 139 -14.28 12.39 14.19
C LYS A 139 -14.18 11.25 15.21
N ASN A 140 -13.28 10.29 14.96
CA ASN A 140 -13.05 9.18 15.85
C ASN A 140 -11.83 9.45 16.75
N GLN A 141 -12.07 9.85 17.97
CA GLN A 141 -11.03 10.17 18.95
C GLN A 141 -10.32 8.92 19.55
N ASN A 142 -10.79 7.72 19.22
CA ASN A 142 -10.21 6.46 19.70
C ASN A 142 -9.39 5.73 18.61
N LYS A 143 -9.39 6.23 17.38
CA LYS A 143 -8.67 5.60 16.25
C LYS A 143 -7.24 6.11 16.22
N LYS A 144 -6.26 5.20 16.38
CA LYS A 144 -4.87 5.52 16.05
C LYS A 144 -4.69 5.56 14.53
N TYR A 145 -4.32 6.72 14.02
CA TYR A 145 -4.07 6.95 12.59
C TYR A 145 -2.58 6.72 12.31
N HIS A 146 -2.24 5.52 11.89
CA HIS A 146 -0.90 5.20 11.39
C HIS A 146 -1.03 4.67 9.98
N SER A 147 -0.43 5.35 9.01
CA SER A 147 -0.32 4.81 7.68
C SER A 147 0.70 3.66 7.68
N LEU A 148 0.29 2.51 7.18
CA LEU A 148 1.15 1.36 7.01
C LEU A 148 1.74 1.41 5.60
N LEU A 149 3.03 1.58 5.51
CA LEU A 149 3.75 1.88 4.27
C LEU A 149 4.93 0.93 4.10
N GLY A 150 5.03 0.31 2.93
CA GLY A 150 6.13 -0.61 2.63
C GLY A 150 5.91 -1.39 1.34
N GLY A 151 6.29 -2.67 1.31
CA GLY A 151 6.16 -3.45 0.08
C GLY A 151 6.32 -4.95 0.26
N SER A 152 6.12 -5.69 -0.86
CA SER A 152 6.30 -7.15 -0.91
C SER A 152 7.77 -7.51 -0.81
N ILE A 153 8.06 -8.55 -0.01
CA ILE A 153 9.44 -9.03 0.20
C ILE A 153 9.56 -10.55 -0.01
N SER A 154 8.59 -11.14 -0.67
CA SER A 154 8.44 -12.60 -0.72
C SER A 154 9.52 -13.34 -1.50
N TRP A 155 10.32 -12.62 -2.31
CA TRP A 155 11.46 -13.15 -3.06
C TRP A 155 12.81 -12.88 -2.39
N LEU A 156 12.86 -12.19 -1.24
CA LEU A 156 14.12 -11.73 -0.65
C LEU A 156 15.10 -12.87 -0.35
N ASP A 157 14.61 -14.00 0.13
CA ASP A 157 15.46 -15.17 0.41
C ASP A 157 16.01 -15.83 -0.87
N TRP A 158 15.30 -15.73 -2.01
CA TRP A 158 15.84 -16.16 -3.29
C TRP A 158 16.95 -15.23 -3.78
N GLU A 159 16.73 -13.92 -3.69
CA GLU A 159 17.73 -12.89 -4.02
C GLU A 159 19.03 -13.10 -3.22
N GLU A 160 18.92 -13.25 -1.90
CA GLU A 160 20.06 -13.47 -1.01
C GLU A 160 20.78 -14.79 -1.28
N ASP A 161 20.04 -15.88 -1.55
CA ASP A 161 20.63 -17.18 -1.91
C ASP A 161 21.40 -17.16 -3.24
N MET A 162 21.00 -16.28 -4.18
CA MET A 162 21.71 -16.05 -5.43
C MET A 162 22.84 -15.02 -5.29
N GLY A 163 23.10 -14.53 -4.07
CA GLY A 163 24.21 -13.64 -3.76
C GLY A 163 23.93 -12.16 -3.96
N ALA A 164 22.65 -11.76 -4.12
CA ALA A 164 22.29 -10.35 -4.14
C ALA A 164 22.69 -9.67 -2.81
N LYS A 165 23.26 -8.48 -2.93
CA LYS A 165 23.64 -7.63 -1.81
C LYS A 165 23.03 -6.26 -2.02
N TYR A 166 22.61 -5.64 -0.94
CA TYR A 166 21.95 -4.33 -1.00
C TYR A 166 22.82 -3.27 -0.34
N TYR A 167 22.79 -2.06 -0.87
CA TYR A 167 23.63 -0.96 -0.42
C TYR A 167 22.82 0.28 -0.11
N ASP A 168 23.14 0.93 1.01
CA ASP A 168 22.57 2.23 1.39
C ASP A 168 23.09 3.38 0.49
N GLU A 169 22.67 4.63 0.79
CA GLU A 169 23.07 5.82 0.04
C GLU A 169 24.59 6.04 0.03
N ASP A 170 25.25 5.66 1.12
CA ASP A 170 26.70 5.81 1.29
C ASP A 170 27.49 4.66 0.63
N GLY A 171 26.77 3.62 0.15
CA GLY A 171 27.36 2.43 -0.46
C GLY A 171 27.80 1.37 0.54
N ASN A 172 27.31 1.40 1.78
CA ASN A 172 27.54 0.37 2.75
C ASN A 172 26.58 -0.81 2.51
N GLU A 173 27.12 -2.03 2.54
CA GLU A 173 26.32 -3.25 2.45
C GLU A 173 25.43 -3.40 3.69
N LYS A 174 24.13 -3.59 3.50
CA LYS A 174 23.13 -3.81 4.54
C LYS A 174 22.03 -4.77 4.09
N ASP A 175 21.35 -5.39 5.03
CA ASP A 175 20.10 -6.11 4.80
C ASP A 175 19.03 -5.18 4.19
N ALA A 176 18.35 -5.63 3.13
CA ALA A 176 17.33 -4.85 2.43
C ALA A 176 16.19 -4.39 3.36
N LEU A 177 15.75 -5.24 4.30
CA LEU A 177 14.71 -4.87 5.26
C LEU A 177 15.19 -3.81 6.26
N ILE A 178 16.47 -3.84 6.64
CA ILE A 178 17.05 -2.81 7.50
C ILE A 178 17.07 -1.47 6.74
N ILE A 179 17.52 -1.47 5.48
CA ILE A 179 17.49 -0.26 4.65
C ILE A 179 16.06 0.29 4.53
N MET A 180 15.08 -0.56 4.21
CA MET A 180 13.67 -0.14 4.13
C MET A 180 13.16 0.42 5.47
N LYS A 181 13.50 -0.22 6.59
CA LYS A 181 13.09 0.22 7.94
C LYS A 181 13.70 1.56 8.33
N GLU A 182 15.00 1.75 8.08
CA GLU A 182 15.70 3.01 8.35
C GLU A 182 15.12 4.19 7.57
N HIS A 183 14.53 3.92 6.41
CA HIS A 183 13.82 4.90 5.60
C HIS A 183 12.34 5.07 5.96
N GLY A 184 11.84 4.41 6.99
CA GLY A 184 10.47 4.61 7.47
C GLY A 184 9.45 3.58 7.00
N CYS A 185 9.82 2.60 6.18
CA CYS A 185 8.94 1.48 5.90
C CYS A 185 8.61 0.73 7.20
N ASN A 186 7.33 0.50 7.44
CA ASN A 186 6.84 -0.11 8.67
C ASN A 186 5.93 -1.31 8.40
N PHE A 187 5.79 -1.72 7.13
CA PHE A 187 4.84 -2.70 6.67
C PHE A 187 5.43 -3.57 5.56
N VAL A 188 5.24 -4.87 5.64
CA VAL A 188 5.67 -5.82 4.60
C VAL A 188 4.51 -6.70 4.17
N ARG A 189 4.54 -7.11 2.89
CA ARG A 189 3.65 -8.12 2.36
C ARG A 189 4.41 -9.41 2.10
N LEU A 190 3.79 -10.54 2.49
CA LEU A 190 4.29 -11.90 2.32
C LEU A 190 3.26 -12.73 1.55
N GLU A 191 3.65 -13.29 0.43
CA GLU A 191 2.83 -14.12 -0.44
C GLU A 191 3.16 -15.59 -0.22
N LEU A 192 2.18 -16.36 0.24
CA LEU A 192 2.35 -17.77 0.59
C LEU A 192 1.64 -18.65 -0.43
N TYR A 193 2.40 -19.40 -1.19
CA TYR A 193 1.91 -20.46 -2.09
C TYR A 193 1.88 -21.82 -1.39
N ASN A 194 0.99 -22.71 -1.85
CA ASN A 194 0.80 -24.01 -1.23
C ASN A 194 2.02 -24.91 -1.41
N ASN A 195 2.36 -25.20 -2.66
CA ASN A 195 3.51 -26.05 -3.02
C ASN A 195 4.22 -25.52 -4.29
N PRO A 196 4.99 -24.42 -4.17
CA PRO A 196 5.74 -23.89 -5.31
C PRO A 196 6.60 -24.99 -5.96
N GLY A 197 6.61 -25.02 -7.30
CA GLY A 197 7.33 -26.03 -8.07
C GLY A 197 6.55 -27.29 -8.41
N ALA A 198 5.39 -27.52 -7.77
CA ALA A 198 4.53 -28.68 -8.09
C ALA A 198 3.72 -28.47 -9.39
N TYR A 199 3.55 -27.23 -9.83
CA TYR A 199 2.83 -26.87 -11.04
C TYR A 199 3.79 -26.29 -12.09
N LYS A 200 3.50 -26.60 -13.37
CA LYS A 200 4.10 -25.96 -14.54
C LYS A 200 3.00 -25.42 -15.44
N ASP A 201 3.17 -24.20 -15.90
CA ASP A 201 2.24 -23.61 -16.87
C ASP A 201 2.36 -24.25 -18.27
N GLN A 202 1.61 -23.75 -19.24
CA GLN A 202 1.59 -24.30 -20.61
C GLN A 202 2.95 -24.20 -21.31
N ASP A 203 3.78 -23.23 -20.93
CA ASP A 203 5.13 -23.02 -21.45
C ASP A 203 6.20 -23.76 -20.63
N GLY A 204 5.77 -24.50 -19.58
CA GLY A 204 6.62 -25.24 -18.66
C GLY A 204 7.25 -24.39 -17.56
N ASN A 205 6.82 -23.12 -17.38
CA ASN A 205 7.35 -22.25 -16.34
C ASN A 205 6.78 -22.65 -14.97
N TYR A 206 7.59 -22.44 -13.93
CA TYR A 206 7.23 -22.79 -12.55
C TYR A 206 7.93 -21.89 -11.52
N PHE A 207 7.42 -21.86 -10.31
CA PHE A 207 8.11 -21.23 -9.19
C PHE A 207 9.13 -22.18 -8.59
N PRO A 208 10.31 -21.69 -8.17
CA PRO A 208 11.28 -22.53 -7.47
C PRO A 208 10.70 -22.99 -6.12
N SER A 209 10.76 -24.30 -5.86
CA SER A 209 10.11 -24.93 -4.70
C SER A 209 10.64 -24.47 -3.34
N LYS A 210 11.83 -23.89 -3.29
CA LYS A 210 12.47 -23.44 -2.06
C LYS A 210 11.87 -22.15 -1.51
N TYR A 211 11.23 -21.30 -2.33
CA TYR A 211 10.81 -19.96 -1.97
C TYR A 211 9.29 -19.81 -2.02
N LYS A 212 8.76 -18.80 -1.36
CA LYS A 212 7.31 -18.53 -1.20
C LYS A 212 6.50 -19.70 -0.63
N ASN A 213 7.13 -20.74 -0.12
CA ASN A 213 6.51 -21.82 0.62
C ASN A 213 6.39 -21.49 2.12
N THR A 214 5.81 -22.40 2.91
CA THR A 214 5.58 -22.18 4.34
C THR A 214 6.87 -21.95 5.15
N ASP A 215 8.01 -22.53 4.75
CA ASP A 215 9.27 -22.37 5.48
C ASP A 215 9.94 -21.03 5.14
N SER A 216 10.00 -20.68 3.87
CA SER A 216 10.53 -19.40 3.39
C SER A 216 9.74 -18.23 3.98
N ILE A 217 8.42 -18.23 3.81
CA ILE A 217 7.56 -17.15 4.31
C ILE A 217 7.58 -17.06 5.84
N PHE A 218 7.70 -18.18 6.56
CA PHE A 218 7.87 -18.15 8.01
C PHE A 218 9.16 -17.44 8.44
N LYS A 219 10.30 -17.71 7.76
CA LYS A 219 11.57 -17.02 8.03
C LYS A 219 11.49 -15.52 7.76
N LEU A 220 10.89 -15.13 6.63
CA LEU A 220 10.70 -13.71 6.31
C LEU A 220 9.78 -13.03 7.33
N ALA A 221 8.73 -13.69 7.79
CA ALA A 221 7.85 -13.18 8.86
C ALA A 221 8.61 -12.97 10.17
N GLN A 222 9.52 -13.90 10.54
CA GLN A 222 10.38 -13.71 11.72
C GLN A 222 11.31 -12.51 11.59
N ARG A 223 11.91 -12.29 10.41
CA ARG A 223 12.79 -11.13 10.14
C ARG A 223 12.02 -9.83 10.24
N ALA A 224 10.84 -9.73 9.61
CA ALA A 224 9.99 -8.54 9.67
C ALA A 224 9.53 -8.25 11.11
N ASN A 225 9.10 -9.26 11.85
CA ASN A 225 8.68 -9.13 13.25
C ASN A 225 9.82 -8.66 14.16
N ALA A 226 11.05 -9.16 13.96
CA ALA A 226 12.23 -8.73 14.70
C ALA A 226 12.57 -7.25 14.49
N LEU A 227 12.20 -6.68 13.34
CA LEU A 227 12.34 -5.27 13.02
C LEU A 227 11.10 -4.44 13.42
N ASN A 228 10.13 -5.01 14.12
CA ASN A 228 8.85 -4.37 14.45
C ASN A 228 8.16 -3.79 13.19
N MET A 229 8.16 -4.52 12.09
CA MET A 229 7.37 -4.22 10.92
C MET A 229 6.05 -5.00 10.98
N GLU A 230 4.95 -4.33 10.68
CA GLU A 230 3.65 -4.99 10.55
C GLU A 230 3.63 -5.89 9.33
N ILE A 231 2.85 -6.97 9.38
CA ILE A 231 2.79 -7.98 8.32
C ILE A 231 1.40 -8.03 7.70
N GLN A 232 1.34 -7.97 6.38
CA GLN A 232 0.25 -8.44 5.56
C GLN A 232 0.64 -9.81 5.00
N LEU A 233 -0.17 -10.84 5.25
CA LEU A 233 0.03 -12.19 4.76
C LEU A 233 -1.02 -12.51 3.70
N SER A 234 -0.60 -12.90 2.50
CA SER A 234 -1.49 -13.33 1.40
C SER A 234 -1.42 -14.84 1.23
N PHE A 235 -2.54 -15.54 1.50
CA PHE A 235 -2.69 -16.95 1.14
C PHE A 235 -3.09 -17.04 -0.33
N MET A 236 -2.23 -17.60 -1.18
CA MET A 236 -2.47 -17.66 -2.62
C MET A 236 -3.40 -18.81 -3.03
N TYR A 237 -3.52 -19.87 -2.23
CA TYR A 237 -4.27 -21.10 -2.51
C TYR A 237 -3.96 -21.72 -3.87
N SER A 238 -2.71 -21.63 -4.25
CA SER A 238 -2.19 -22.04 -5.55
C SER A 238 -0.74 -22.51 -5.40
N ASP A 239 -0.24 -23.28 -6.37
CA ASP A 239 1.17 -23.66 -6.48
C ASP A 239 1.95 -22.74 -7.42
N TYR A 240 1.26 -21.88 -8.16
CA TYR A 240 1.82 -20.97 -9.14
C TYR A 240 0.94 -19.73 -9.30
N TRP A 241 1.35 -18.79 -10.12
CA TRP A 241 0.54 -17.62 -10.47
C TRP A 241 -0.80 -18.03 -11.09
N GLY A 242 -1.88 -17.41 -10.62
CA GLY A 242 -3.22 -17.60 -11.15
C GLY A 242 -4.19 -18.25 -10.16
N ASN A 243 -5.45 -17.84 -10.24
CA ASN A 243 -6.53 -18.32 -9.39
C ASN A 243 -7.17 -19.63 -9.91
N ASP A 244 -6.77 -20.09 -11.07
CA ASP A 244 -7.18 -21.32 -11.75
C ASP A 244 -6.26 -22.52 -11.47
N VAL A 245 -5.17 -22.29 -10.73
CA VAL A 245 -4.22 -23.35 -10.35
C VAL A 245 -4.58 -23.90 -8.98
N ILE A 246 -5.37 -24.97 -8.95
CA ILE A 246 -5.63 -25.72 -7.71
C ILE A 246 -4.34 -26.43 -7.27
N PRO A 247 -3.92 -26.33 -5.96
CA PRO A 247 -2.75 -27.05 -5.47
C PRO A 247 -2.75 -28.54 -5.85
N ALA A 248 -1.60 -29.04 -6.28
CA ALA A 248 -1.50 -30.38 -6.89
C ALA A 248 -1.99 -31.51 -5.95
N ASP A 249 -1.67 -31.44 -4.67
CA ASP A 249 -2.14 -32.38 -3.65
C ASP A 249 -3.65 -32.28 -3.40
N TRP A 250 -4.23 -31.07 -3.45
CA TRP A 250 -5.67 -30.88 -3.36
C TRP A 250 -6.38 -31.44 -4.59
N LYS A 251 -5.82 -31.16 -5.78
CA LYS A 251 -6.34 -31.70 -7.05
C LYS A 251 -6.34 -33.23 -7.09
N GLU A 252 -5.33 -33.86 -6.52
CA GLU A 252 -5.30 -35.32 -6.37
C GLU A 252 -6.40 -35.81 -5.43
N GLY A 253 -6.58 -35.14 -4.29
CA GLY A 253 -7.62 -35.49 -3.31
C GLY A 253 -9.04 -35.34 -3.87
N LEU A 254 -9.27 -34.41 -4.80
CA LEU A 254 -10.57 -34.21 -5.45
C LEU A 254 -11.08 -35.45 -6.22
N LYS A 255 -10.17 -36.34 -6.65
CA LYS A 255 -10.53 -37.58 -7.38
C LYS A 255 -11.37 -38.53 -6.51
N ASN A 256 -11.32 -38.42 -5.20
CA ASN A 256 -12.07 -39.25 -4.27
C ASN A 256 -13.57 -38.84 -4.17
N TYR A 257 -13.98 -37.76 -4.83
CA TYR A 257 -15.30 -37.20 -4.73
C TYR A 257 -15.97 -37.14 -6.10
N SER A 258 -17.24 -37.53 -6.18
CA SER A 258 -17.95 -37.63 -7.45
C SER A 258 -18.83 -36.41 -7.76
N THR A 259 -19.42 -35.77 -6.73
CA THR A 259 -20.33 -34.64 -6.93
C THR A 259 -19.63 -33.30 -6.73
N PHE A 260 -20.17 -32.25 -7.36
CA PHE A 260 -19.67 -30.88 -7.19
C PHE A 260 -19.70 -30.46 -5.70
N SER A 261 -20.78 -30.71 -5.01
CA SER A 261 -20.94 -30.36 -3.59
C SER A 261 -19.89 -31.03 -2.69
N GLN A 262 -19.62 -32.34 -2.90
CA GLN A 262 -18.56 -33.04 -2.14
C GLN A 262 -17.17 -32.46 -2.40
N LYS A 263 -16.89 -32.06 -3.65
CA LYS A 263 -15.62 -31.41 -4.01
C LYS A 263 -15.47 -30.03 -3.39
N VAL A 264 -16.56 -29.26 -3.36
CA VAL A 264 -16.60 -27.96 -2.68
C VAL A 264 -16.39 -28.10 -1.19
N GLU A 265 -17.03 -29.07 -0.54
CA GLU A 265 -16.83 -29.35 0.88
C GLU A 265 -15.38 -29.73 1.19
N TYR A 266 -14.78 -30.59 0.36
CA TYR A 266 -13.37 -30.96 0.48
C TYR A 266 -12.45 -29.72 0.36
N LEU A 267 -12.68 -28.86 -0.63
CA LEU A 267 -11.89 -27.66 -0.82
C LEU A 267 -12.08 -26.64 0.33
N ASN A 268 -13.29 -26.52 0.87
CA ASN A 268 -13.55 -25.70 2.07
C ASN A 268 -12.70 -26.17 3.26
N ASN A 269 -12.64 -27.49 3.48
CA ASN A 269 -11.82 -28.07 4.54
C ASN A 269 -10.32 -27.78 4.28
N LYS A 270 -9.87 -27.90 3.04
CA LYS A 270 -8.47 -27.62 2.67
C LYS A 270 -8.08 -26.15 2.88
N VAL A 271 -8.94 -25.21 2.49
CA VAL A 271 -8.75 -23.78 2.73
C VAL A 271 -8.64 -23.51 4.23
N TYR A 272 -9.57 -24.08 5.02
CA TYR A 272 -9.55 -23.90 6.47
C TYR A 272 -8.27 -24.50 7.09
N GLU A 273 -7.97 -25.78 6.84
CA GLU A 273 -6.86 -26.52 7.44
C GLU A 273 -5.51 -25.86 7.15
N TRP A 274 -5.27 -25.48 5.91
CA TRP A 274 -4.01 -24.87 5.49
C TRP A 274 -3.83 -23.49 6.10
N THR A 275 -4.86 -22.66 6.04
CA THR A 275 -4.84 -21.32 6.66
C THR A 275 -4.62 -21.41 8.16
N TYR A 276 -5.39 -22.27 8.84
CA TYR A 276 -5.29 -22.49 10.28
C TYR A 276 -3.87 -22.96 10.67
N SER A 277 -3.34 -23.96 9.96
CA SER A 277 -2.03 -24.53 10.25
C SER A 277 -0.90 -23.49 10.19
N PHE A 278 -0.86 -22.68 9.13
CA PHE A 278 0.19 -21.67 8.99
C PHE A 278 0.01 -20.50 9.98
N MET A 279 -1.21 -20.03 10.15
CA MET A 279 -1.51 -19.00 11.17
C MET A 279 -1.13 -19.47 12.58
N ASN A 280 -1.40 -20.75 12.91
CA ASN A 280 -1.03 -21.34 14.20
C ASN A 280 0.49 -21.48 14.36
N ARG A 281 1.23 -21.79 13.28
CA ARG A 281 2.70 -21.78 13.26
C ARG A 281 3.25 -20.40 13.59
N LEU A 282 2.70 -19.33 13.00
CA LEU A 282 3.08 -17.96 13.29
C LEU A 282 2.78 -17.58 14.75
N LYS A 283 1.56 -17.90 15.22
CA LYS A 283 1.15 -17.66 16.61
C LYS A 283 2.10 -18.32 17.63
N ASN A 284 2.55 -19.55 17.37
CA ASN A 284 3.48 -20.25 18.23
C ASN A 284 4.87 -19.58 18.30
N ALA A 285 5.18 -18.71 17.33
CA ALA A 285 6.37 -17.87 17.32
C ALA A 285 6.08 -16.43 17.81
N ASN A 286 4.90 -16.16 18.38
CA ASN A 286 4.41 -14.82 18.76
C ASN A 286 4.37 -13.82 17.59
N ILE A 287 4.07 -14.29 16.38
CA ILE A 287 3.89 -13.47 15.19
C ILE A 287 2.41 -13.44 14.86
N TYR A 288 1.85 -12.24 14.80
CA TYR A 288 0.43 -12.00 14.51
C TYR A 288 0.32 -11.04 13.32
N PRO A 289 0.14 -11.55 12.08
CA PRO A 289 -0.06 -10.69 10.92
C PRO A 289 -1.22 -9.73 11.17
N LYS A 290 -1.01 -8.45 10.91
CA LYS A 290 -2.06 -7.45 11.10
C LYS A 290 -3.19 -7.61 10.09
N TYR A 291 -2.81 -7.93 8.85
CA TYR A 291 -3.76 -8.20 7.77
C TYR A 291 -3.47 -9.56 7.14
N VAL A 292 -4.54 -10.27 6.79
CA VAL A 292 -4.46 -11.57 6.12
C VAL A 292 -5.41 -11.58 4.95
N SER A 293 -4.94 -11.79 3.72
CA SER A 293 -5.82 -11.93 2.57
C SER A 293 -6.10 -13.38 2.24
N ILE A 294 -7.35 -13.65 1.91
CA ILE A 294 -7.84 -14.95 1.46
C ILE A 294 -7.88 -14.91 -0.07
N GLY A 295 -6.78 -15.35 -0.68
CA GLY A 295 -6.51 -15.20 -2.10
C GLY A 295 -5.80 -13.88 -2.44
N ASN A 296 -5.46 -13.72 -3.71
CA ASN A 296 -4.86 -12.56 -4.32
C ASN A 296 -5.63 -12.19 -5.58
N GLU A 297 -6.00 -10.90 -5.72
CA GLU A 297 -6.77 -10.40 -6.87
C GLU A 297 -7.91 -11.35 -7.26
N ILE A 298 -8.80 -11.53 -6.30
CA ILE A 298 -9.84 -12.57 -6.32
C ILE A 298 -11.07 -12.22 -7.16
N ASP A 299 -10.98 -11.21 -8.01
CA ASP A 299 -12.04 -10.78 -8.92
C ASP A 299 -12.61 -11.95 -9.76
N PRO A 300 -11.79 -12.86 -10.31
CA PRO A 300 -12.31 -13.98 -11.09
C PRO A 300 -12.77 -15.15 -10.22
N GLY A 301 -12.47 -15.12 -8.91
CA GLY A 301 -12.65 -16.25 -8.00
C GLY A 301 -11.35 -16.84 -7.48
N ILE A 302 -11.40 -17.96 -6.78
CA ILE A 302 -10.27 -18.80 -6.37
C ILE A 302 -10.61 -20.28 -6.54
N LEU A 303 -9.58 -21.12 -6.68
CA LEU A 303 -9.75 -22.58 -6.86
C LEU A 303 -10.67 -22.91 -8.06
N ILE A 304 -10.49 -22.18 -9.14
CA ILE A 304 -11.25 -22.34 -10.39
C ILE A 304 -10.97 -23.75 -10.96
N PRO A 305 -12.02 -24.49 -11.44
CA PRO A 305 -13.36 -24.00 -11.79
C PRO A 305 -14.39 -24.02 -10.64
N TYR A 306 -14.07 -24.53 -9.46
CA TYR A 306 -15.07 -24.70 -8.40
C TYR A 306 -15.52 -23.38 -7.81
N GLY A 307 -14.64 -22.43 -7.60
CA GLY A 307 -14.90 -21.10 -7.08
C GLY A 307 -14.77 -20.01 -8.14
N ASP A 308 -15.18 -20.27 -9.38
CA ASP A 308 -15.26 -19.25 -10.43
C ASP A 308 -16.42 -18.30 -10.14
N PHE A 309 -16.11 -17.01 -10.02
CA PHE A 309 -17.08 -15.99 -9.62
C PHE A 309 -18.13 -15.71 -10.71
N TYR A 310 -17.82 -16.01 -11.98
CA TYR A 310 -18.67 -15.66 -13.13
C TYR A 310 -19.29 -16.86 -13.84
N ALA A 311 -18.79 -18.09 -13.65
CA ALA A 311 -19.22 -19.24 -14.43
C ALA A 311 -20.67 -19.68 -14.11
N SER A 312 -21.09 -19.66 -12.85
CA SER A 312 -22.43 -20.05 -12.42
C SER A 312 -22.75 -19.55 -11.01
N GLU A 313 -24.03 -19.55 -10.64
CA GLU A 313 -24.46 -19.27 -9.27
C GLU A 313 -23.95 -20.33 -8.26
N GLU A 314 -23.78 -21.58 -8.72
CA GLU A 314 -23.25 -22.67 -7.89
C GLU A 314 -21.75 -22.44 -7.57
N SER A 315 -20.94 -22.10 -8.58
CA SER A 315 -19.52 -21.79 -8.39
C SER A 315 -19.32 -20.49 -7.60
N LYS A 316 -20.15 -19.48 -7.81
CA LYS A 316 -20.14 -18.24 -7.02
C LYS A 316 -20.41 -18.50 -5.52
N LYS A 317 -21.40 -19.34 -5.21
CA LYS A 317 -21.68 -19.75 -3.82
C LYS A 317 -20.51 -20.55 -3.23
N ALA A 318 -19.90 -21.43 -4.01
CA ALA A 318 -18.70 -22.15 -3.59
C ALA A 318 -17.54 -21.19 -3.29
N PHE A 319 -17.29 -20.21 -4.16
CA PHE A 319 -16.32 -19.15 -3.91
C PHE A 319 -16.59 -18.42 -2.59
N CYS A 320 -17.82 -17.97 -2.36
CA CYS A 320 -18.19 -17.32 -1.10
C CYS A 320 -17.95 -18.23 0.12
N SER A 321 -18.17 -19.54 -0.01
CA SER A 321 -17.90 -20.49 1.07
C SER A 321 -16.41 -20.66 1.34
N PHE A 322 -15.54 -20.65 0.31
CA PHE A 322 -14.09 -20.70 0.47
C PHE A 322 -13.58 -19.49 1.22
N LEU A 323 -14.08 -18.28 0.90
CA LEU A 323 -13.72 -17.05 1.60
C LEU A 323 -14.10 -17.12 3.09
N ASN A 324 -15.31 -17.61 3.40
CA ASN A 324 -15.75 -17.79 4.78
C ASN A 324 -14.92 -18.85 5.54
N SER A 325 -14.48 -19.92 4.86
CA SER A 325 -13.61 -20.93 5.47
C SER A 325 -12.23 -20.34 5.84
N GLY A 326 -11.63 -19.55 4.95
CA GLY A 326 -10.41 -18.84 5.24
C GLY A 326 -10.56 -17.80 6.35
N TYR A 327 -11.63 -16.99 6.31
CA TYR A 327 -11.95 -16.04 7.37
C TYR A 327 -12.05 -16.70 8.73
N LYS A 328 -12.81 -17.79 8.81
CA LYS A 328 -12.97 -18.54 10.05
C LYS A 328 -11.63 -19.06 10.58
N ALA A 329 -10.79 -19.63 9.72
CA ALA A 329 -9.47 -20.15 10.11
C ALA A 329 -8.57 -19.06 10.69
N VAL A 330 -8.54 -17.86 10.08
CA VAL A 330 -7.79 -16.71 10.60
C VAL A 330 -8.31 -16.31 11.98
N LYS A 331 -9.63 -16.16 12.14
CA LYS A 331 -10.23 -15.70 13.40
C LYS A 331 -10.12 -16.71 14.54
N ASP A 332 -10.14 -18.00 14.24
CA ASP A 332 -9.96 -19.07 15.23
C ASP A 332 -8.53 -19.04 15.83
N VAL A 333 -7.54 -18.59 15.08
CA VAL A 333 -6.14 -18.51 15.55
C VAL A 333 -5.79 -17.13 16.09
N SER A 334 -6.14 -16.08 15.37
CA SER A 334 -5.80 -14.69 15.67
C SER A 334 -7.02 -13.77 15.46
N PRO A 335 -7.88 -13.62 16.47
CA PRO A 335 -9.08 -12.78 16.37
C PRO A 335 -8.78 -11.31 16.05
N SER A 336 -7.58 -10.83 16.38
CA SER A 336 -7.14 -9.45 16.13
C SER A 336 -6.67 -9.21 14.68
N SER A 337 -6.26 -10.26 13.97
CA SER A 337 -5.87 -10.14 12.55
C SER A 337 -7.09 -9.77 11.70
N GLN A 338 -6.93 -8.77 10.84
CA GLN A 338 -8.00 -8.30 9.95
C GLN A 338 -7.93 -9.03 8.61
N VAL A 339 -9.06 -9.56 8.16
CA VAL A 339 -9.14 -10.29 6.89
C VAL A 339 -9.43 -9.33 5.75
N VAL A 340 -8.62 -9.41 4.71
CA VAL A 340 -8.68 -8.57 3.51
C VAL A 340 -9.20 -9.39 2.33
N HIS A 341 -10.16 -8.84 1.59
CA HIS A 341 -10.47 -9.32 0.26
C HIS A 341 -9.81 -8.39 -0.76
N HIS A 342 -8.87 -8.93 -1.53
CA HIS A 342 -7.99 -8.19 -2.42
C HIS A 342 -8.45 -8.31 -3.89
N LEU A 343 -8.81 -7.18 -4.48
CA LEU A 343 -9.20 -7.06 -5.89
C LEU A 343 -8.11 -6.40 -6.72
N GLY A 344 -7.96 -6.84 -7.98
CA GLY A 344 -7.08 -6.26 -8.99
C GLY A 344 -7.74 -5.20 -9.89
N CYS A 345 -8.90 -4.66 -9.52
CA CYS A 345 -9.76 -3.88 -10.42
C CYS A 345 -9.34 -2.42 -10.68
N ASN A 346 -8.22 -1.95 -10.11
CA ASN A 346 -7.65 -0.63 -10.38
C ASN A 346 -8.64 0.55 -10.34
N ALA A 347 -9.59 0.53 -9.40
CA ALA A 347 -10.63 1.56 -9.26
C ALA A 347 -11.59 1.68 -10.47
N ASN A 348 -11.84 0.59 -11.17
CA ASN A 348 -12.68 0.59 -12.39
C ASN A 348 -14.13 1.01 -12.17
N ASP A 349 -14.64 0.93 -10.93
CA ASP A 349 -16.01 1.33 -10.58
C ASP A 349 -16.33 2.80 -10.89
N MET A 350 -15.34 3.66 -10.93
CA MET A 350 -15.53 5.07 -11.26
C MET A 350 -16.15 5.26 -12.66
N HIS A 351 -16.03 4.24 -13.52
CA HIS A 351 -16.55 4.27 -14.88
C HIS A 351 -17.60 3.19 -15.16
N TRP A 352 -17.72 2.18 -14.29
CA TRP A 352 -18.45 0.93 -14.54
C TRP A 352 -19.34 0.53 -13.35
N SER A 353 -19.95 1.50 -12.70
CA SER A 353 -20.69 1.34 -11.43
C SER A 353 -21.75 0.24 -11.41
N ASN A 354 -22.20 -0.24 -12.56
CA ASN A 354 -23.20 -1.30 -12.70
C ASN A 354 -22.69 -2.50 -13.52
N HIS A 355 -21.37 -2.59 -13.76
CA HIS A 355 -20.78 -3.66 -14.55
C HIS A 355 -20.41 -4.85 -13.66
N ASN A 356 -20.61 -6.08 -14.14
CA ASN A 356 -20.30 -7.30 -13.40
C ASN A 356 -18.81 -7.46 -13.03
N GLY A 357 -17.91 -6.71 -13.64
CA GLY A 357 -16.48 -6.71 -13.33
C GLY A 357 -16.05 -5.65 -12.31
N SER A 358 -16.97 -4.89 -11.74
CA SER A 358 -16.64 -3.81 -10.81
C SER A 358 -16.43 -4.32 -9.38
N GLY A 359 -15.61 -3.60 -8.62
CA GLY A 359 -15.42 -3.87 -7.19
C GLY A 359 -16.70 -3.67 -6.39
N LYS A 360 -17.52 -2.69 -6.77
CA LYS A 360 -18.83 -2.46 -6.18
C LYS A 360 -19.76 -3.66 -6.35
N TYR A 361 -19.84 -4.23 -7.56
CA TYR A 361 -20.60 -5.45 -7.80
C TYR A 361 -20.08 -6.64 -6.98
N PHE A 362 -18.75 -6.78 -6.91
CA PHE A 362 -18.10 -7.83 -6.13
C PHE A 362 -18.48 -7.75 -4.65
N PHE A 363 -18.28 -6.60 -4.01
CA PHE A 363 -18.58 -6.46 -2.58
C PHE A 363 -20.07 -6.45 -2.26
N GLN A 364 -20.93 -6.03 -3.19
CA GLN A 364 -22.36 -6.22 -3.04
C GLN A 364 -22.70 -7.72 -3.05
N THR A 365 -22.08 -8.51 -3.93
CA THR A 365 -22.26 -9.97 -3.94
C THR A 365 -21.77 -10.60 -2.63
N MET A 366 -20.64 -10.14 -2.06
CA MET A 366 -20.18 -10.60 -0.75
C MET A 366 -21.22 -10.35 0.34
N LYS A 367 -21.80 -9.16 0.36
CA LYS A 367 -22.85 -8.76 1.30
C LYS A 367 -24.11 -9.63 1.15
N ASP A 368 -24.57 -9.85 -0.08
CA ASP A 368 -25.77 -10.63 -0.39
C ASP A 368 -25.61 -12.13 -0.04
N ASN A 369 -24.38 -12.63 -0.05
CA ASN A 369 -24.05 -14.02 0.32
C ASN A 369 -23.49 -14.18 1.75
N ASN A 370 -23.56 -13.15 2.59
CA ASN A 370 -23.08 -13.16 3.97
C ASN A 370 -21.59 -13.57 4.09
N VAL A 371 -20.75 -13.09 3.20
CA VAL A 371 -19.31 -13.31 3.27
C VAL A 371 -18.67 -12.34 4.26
N ASN A 372 -17.88 -12.88 5.18
CA ASN A 372 -17.23 -12.10 6.22
C ASN A 372 -15.85 -11.60 5.75
N TYR A 373 -15.60 -10.32 5.98
CA TYR A 373 -14.30 -9.68 5.78
C TYR A 373 -14.23 -8.39 6.61
N ASP A 374 -13.01 -7.91 6.85
CA ASP A 374 -12.77 -6.72 7.67
C ASP A 374 -12.34 -5.52 6.84
N VAL A 375 -11.56 -5.73 5.76
CA VAL A 375 -10.92 -4.69 4.95
C VAL A 375 -11.08 -4.98 3.47
N ILE A 376 -11.29 -3.96 2.67
CA ILE A 376 -11.27 -4.00 1.22
C ILE A 376 -9.83 -3.74 0.75
N GLY A 377 -9.26 -4.68 0.00
CA GLY A 377 -7.97 -4.55 -0.65
C GLY A 377 -8.13 -4.25 -2.14
N THR A 378 -7.24 -3.44 -2.71
CA THR A 378 -7.18 -3.22 -4.16
C THR A 378 -5.76 -3.01 -4.65
N SER A 379 -5.46 -3.46 -5.87
CA SER A 379 -4.29 -3.06 -6.62
C SER A 379 -4.55 -1.74 -7.34
N PHE A 380 -3.52 -0.90 -7.47
CA PHE A 380 -3.55 0.28 -8.31
C PHE A 380 -2.22 0.49 -9.01
N TYR A 381 -2.20 0.25 -10.30
CA TYR A 381 -1.01 0.46 -11.14
C TYR A 381 -1.30 1.49 -12.22
N PRO A 382 -0.57 2.62 -12.25
CA PRO A 382 -0.81 3.67 -13.23
C PRO A 382 -0.67 3.21 -14.68
N TYR A 383 0.23 2.28 -14.97
CA TYR A 383 0.45 1.80 -16.33
C TYR A 383 -0.65 0.87 -16.85
N TRP A 384 -1.35 0.11 -15.99
CA TRP A 384 -2.48 -0.72 -16.38
C TRP A 384 -3.79 0.06 -16.42
N ALA A 385 -3.93 1.06 -15.60
CA ALA A 385 -5.09 1.96 -15.60
C ALA A 385 -5.26 2.74 -16.90
N GLN A 386 -4.37 2.56 -17.87
CA GLN A 386 -4.28 3.34 -19.10
C GLN A 386 -4.23 2.53 -20.39
N THR A 387 -4.32 1.20 -20.32
CA THR A 387 -4.27 0.35 -21.51
C THR A 387 -5.59 0.40 -22.27
N ASP A 388 -5.53 0.60 -23.60
CA ASP A 388 -6.64 0.45 -24.52
C ASP A 388 -6.92 -1.05 -24.75
N SER A 389 -7.63 -1.70 -23.85
CA SER A 389 -8.23 -3.00 -24.13
C SER A 389 -9.69 -2.82 -24.53
N GLU A 390 -10.33 -3.84 -25.08
CA GLU A 390 -11.76 -3.83 -25.45
C GLU A 390 -12.67 -3.52 -24.25
N TYR A 391 -12.13 -3.63 -23.03
CA TYR A 391 -12.71 -3.24 -21.74
C TYR A 391 -12.16 -1.91 -21.24
N ALA A 392 -11.43 -1.17 -22.08
CA ALA A 392 -10.70 0.01 -21.69
C ALA A 392 -11.64 1.14 -21.33
N ILE A 393 -11.36 1.67 -20.23
CA ILE A 393 -11.81 2.94 -19.74
C ILE A 393 -11.28 4.00 -20.72
N LYS A 394 -12.17 4.73 -21.35
CA LYS A 394 -11.79 5.85 -22.25
C LYS A 394 -11.09 6.98 -21.51
N LYS A 395 -11.12 6.95 -20.18
CA LYS A 395 -10.48 7.94 -19.30
C LYS A 395 -9.33 7.28 -18.55
N LYS A 396 -8.17 7.92 -18.58
CA LYS A 396 -7.02 7.55 -17.77
C LYS A 396 -7.33 7.75 -16.29
N LEU A 397 -7.16 6.70 -15.49
CA LEU A 397 -7.32 6.79 -14.03
C LEU A 397 -6.07 7.38 -13.40
N ASP A 398 -6.26 8.27 -12.44
CA ASP A 398 -5.19 8.85 -11.63
C ASP A 398 -5.40 8.60 -10.13
N LEU A 399 -4.53 9.14 -9.30
CA LEU A 399 -4.62 8.97 -7.85
C LEU A 399 -5.83 9.68 -7.23
N ASN A 400 -6.41 10.70 -7.90
CA ASN A 400 -7.67 11.29 -7.46
C ASN A 400 -8.85 10.35 -7.73
N ASP A 401 -8.84 9.65 -8.87
CA ASP A 401 -9.83 8.61 -9.14
C ASP A 401 -9.74 7.48 -8.11
N LEU A 402 -8.53 7.04 -7.75
CA LEU A 402 -8.31 6.06 -6.68
C LEU A 402 -8.89 6.55 -5.33
N LYS A 403 -8.61 7.80 -4.95
CA LYS A 403 -9.17 8.38 -3.72
C LYS A 403 -10.70 8.37 -3.74
N GLN A 404 -11.32 8.81 -4.83
CA GLN A 404 -12.77 8.83 -4.98
C GLN A 404 -13.36 7.42 -4.90
N TRP A 405 -12.69 6.43 -5.52
CA TRP A 405 -13.08 5.03 -5.42
C TRP A 405 -13.02 4.54 -3.97
N CYS A 406 -11.94 4.79 -3.25
CA CYS A 406 -11.82 4.43 -1.84
C CYS A 406 -12.96 5.03 -1.00
N GLU A 407 -13.26 6.30 -1.20
CA GLU A 407 -14.32 7.01 -0.47
C GLU A 407 -15.72 6.46 -0.79
N MET A 408 -15.98 6.12 -2.05
CA MET A 408 -17.21 5.46 -2.48
C MET A 408 -17.36 4.06 -1.84
N MET A 409 -16.31 3.25 -1.84
CA MET A 409 -16.33 1.92 -1.24
C MET A 409 -16.53 1.97 0.28
N ILE A 410 -15.96 2.96 0.94
CA ILE A 410 -16.19 3.22 2.37
C ILE A 410 -17.66 3.56 2.63
N ASP A 411 -18.27 4.41 1.80
CA ASP A 411 -19.68 4.81 1.97
C ASP A 411 -20.65 3.65 1.75
N ASP A 412 -20.38 2.80 0.75
CA ASP A 412 -21.27 1.72 0.38
C ASP A 412 -21.15 0.50 1.33
N PHE A 413 -19.97 0.21 1.84
CA PHE A 413 -19.68 -1.03 2.58
C PHE A 413 -19.21 -0.85 4.02
N ASP A 414 -18.93 0.37 4.45
CA ASP A 414 -18.42 0.70 5.79
C ASP A 414 -17.18 -0.12 6.19
N LYS A 415 -16.22 -0.28 5.26
CA LYS A 415 -14.95 -0.98 5.48
C LYS A 415 -13.77 -0.05 5.27
N ASP A 416 -12.68 -0.31 5.98
CA ASP A 416 -11.40 0.36 5.71
C ASP A 416 -10.79 -0.19 4.41
N ILE A 417 -9.94 0.61 3.77
CA ILE A 417 -9.29 0.29 2.49
C ILE A 417 -7.80 0.06 2.71
N LEU A 418 -7.23 -0.91 2.01
CA LEU A 418 -5.78 -1.13 1.91
C LEU A 418 -5.37 -1.20 0.45
N ILE A 419 -4.42 -0.38 0.03
CA ILE A 419 -3.80 -0.51 -1.29
C ILE A 419 -2.79 -1.65 -1.20
N MET A 420 -3.19 -2.81 -1.74
CA MET A 420 -2.46 -4.07 -1.62
C MET A 420 -1.25 -4.16 -2.55
N GLU A 421 -1.35 -3.50 -3.69
CA GLU A 421 -0.29 -3.45 -4.68
C GLU A 421 -0.28 -2.10 -5.40
N THR A 422 0.92 -1.59 -5.63
CA THR A 422 1.19 -0.46 -6.52
C THR A 422 2.64 -0.54 -7.01
N GLY A 423 2.96 0.21 -8.06
CA GLY A 423 4.33 0.28 -8.58
C GLY A 423 4.43 1.25 -9.74
N ILE A 424 5.65 1.72 -9.99
CA ILE A 424 6.00 2.54 -11.15
C ILE A 424 7.47 2.34 -11.51
N ASN A 425 7.81 2.55 -12.77
CA ASN A 425 9.18 2.38 -13.24
C ASN A 425 10.06 3.59 -12.90
N TRP A 426 11.31 3.32 -12.48
CA TRP A 426 12.38 4.32 -12.32
C TRP A 426 13.31 4.37 -13.53
N GLY A 427 13.13 3.50 -14.47
CA GLY A 427 13.91 3.40 -15.70
C GLY A 427 13.04 3.05 -16.90
N LYS A 428 13.65 2.85 -18.05
CA LYS A 428 12.90 2.40 -19.22
C LYS A 428 12.16 1.10 -18.89
N PRO A 429 10.85 1.05 -19.11
CA PRO A 429 10.06 -0.09 -18.73
C PRO A 429 10.53 -1.35 -19.47
N GLY A 430 10.61 -2.45 -18.72
CA GLY A 430 10.63 -3.80 -19.23
C GLY A 430 9.24 -4.18 -19.76
N GLN A 431 8.81 -5.41 -19.51
CA GLN A 431 7.51 -5.91 -20.00
C GLN A 431 6.27 -5.24 -19.38
N LEU A 432 6.39 -4.62 -18.21
CA LEU A 432 5.24 -4.12 -17.43
C LEU A 432 4.80 -2.68 -17.73
N ALA A 433 5.46 -1.94 -18.60
CA ALA A 433 5.06 -0.56 -18.81
C ALA A 433 5.08 -0.20 -20.31
N ASN A 434 3.98 -0.48 -20.96
CA ASN A 434 3.93 -0.44 -22.40
C ASN A 434 3.44 0.86 -23.02
N ASN A 435 3.02 1.88 -22.28
CA ASN A 435 2.28 2.93 -22.96
C ASN A 435 2.58 4.38 -22.59
N GLY A 436 3.65 4.66 -21.86
CA GLY A 436 4.12 6.04 -21.65
C GLY A 436 3.09 7.07 -21.10
N ALA A 437 1.90 6.60 -20.81
CA ALA A 437 0.77 7.48 -20.52
C ALA A 437 0.92 8.21 -19.18
N TYR A 438 1.64 7.62 -18.24
CA TYR A 438 1.99 8.23 -16.97
C TYR A 438 3.36 8.90 -16.99
N GLU A 439 4.19 8.64 -17.99
CA GLU A 439 5.52 9.23 -18.14
C GLU A 439 5.48 10.77 -18.15
N ASN A 440 4.41 11.35 -18.67
CA ASN A 440 4.21 12.80 -18.67
C ASN A 440 3.86 13.36 -17.28
N ILE A 441 3.37 12.51 -16.35
CA ILE A 441 3.00 12.90 -14.99
C ILE A 441 4.14 12.54 -14.03
N PHE A 442 4.61 11.32 -14.10
CA PHE A 442 5.73 10.79 -13.31
C PHE A 442 6.75 10.18 -14.28
N PRO A 443 7.80 10.92 -14.68
CA PRO A 443 8.82 10.43 -15.59
C PRO A 443 9.44 9.12 -15.09
N TYR A 444 9.80 8.23 -16.02
CA TYR A 444 10.49 6.97 -15.68
C TYR A 444 11.94 7.24 -15.30
N THR A 445 12.10 7.92 -14.18
CA THR A 445 13.36 8.26 -13.53
C THR A 445 13.27 7.92 -12.04
N PRO A 446 14.40 7.80 -11.34
CA PRO A 446 14.40 7.61 -9.88
C PRO A 446 13.60 8.67 -9.12
N GLU A 447 13.65 9.92 -9.57
CA GLU A 447 12.90 11.04 -8.98
C GLU A 447 11.41 10.92 -9.32
N GLY A 448 11.06 10.51 -10.54
CA GLY A 448 9.66 10.30 -10.93
C GLY A 448 9.01 9.15 -10.15
N GLN A 449 9.75 8.08 -9.89
CA GLN A 449 9.30 7.00 -9.00
C GLN A 449 9.04 7.50 -7.58
N ARG A 450 9.99 8.26 -7.01
CA ARG A 450 9.83 8.89 -5.69
C ARG A 450 8.59 9.77 -5.64
N ASP A 451 8.39 10.62 -6.64
CA ASP A 451 7.31 11.59 -6.69
C ASP A 451 5.94 10.88 -6.78
N TYR A 452 5.85 9.78 -7.54
CA TYR A 452 4.67 8.93 -7.55
C TYR A 452 4.36 8.34 -6.19
N VAL A 453 5.36 7.76 -5.51
CA VAL A 453 5.16 7.15 -4.20
C VAL A 453 4.77 8.19 -3.16
N LEU A 454 5.34 9.39 -3.20
CA LEU A 454 4.93 10.51 -2.35
C LEU A 454 3.46 10.88 -2.56
N ASP A 455 3.00 10.94 -3.82
CA ASP A 455 1.60 11.28 -4.12
C ASP A 455 0.64 10.12 -3.75
N MET A 456 1.06 8.86 -3.90
CA MET A 456 0.34 7.70 -3.40
C MET A 456 0.18 7.75 -1.87
N ILE A 457 1.23 8.03 -1.12
CA ILE A 457 1.19 8.16 0.34
C ILE A 457 0.25 9.30 0.76
N ASN A 458 0.32 10.45 0.08
CA ASN A 458 -0.61 11.55 0.33
C ASN A 458 -2.06 11.14 0.00
N THR A 459 -2.28 10.41 -1.07
CA THR A 459 -3.61 9.88 -1.43
C THR A 459 -4.17 9.00 -0.32
N VAL A 460 -3.39 8.03 0.19
CA VAL A 460 -3.76 7.18 1.33
C VAL A 460 -4.18 8.02 2.55
N LYS A 461 -3.35 9.01 2.93
CA LYS A 461 -3.62 9.87 4.10
C LYS A 461 -4.83 10.78 3.90
N SER A 462 -5.13 11.17 2.66
CA SER A 462 -6.20 12.10 2.32
C SER A 462 -7.58 11.47 2.22
N VAL A 463 -7.69 10.14 2.14
CA VAL A 463 -8.98 9.45 2.15
C VAL A 463 -9.73 9.78 3.44
N LYS A 464 -11.04 10.02 3.29
CA LYS A 464 -11.91 10.49 4.37
C LYS A 464 -11.75 9.67 5.65
N ASP A 465 -11.79 10.36 6.78
CA ASP A 465 -11.73 9.81 8.13
C ASP A 465 -10.51 8.88 8.37
N GLY A 466 -9.44 9.00 7.52
CA GLY A 466 -8.24 8.15 7.60
C GLY A 466 -8.54 6.66 7.42
N ARG A 467 -9.51 6.33 6.58
CA ARG A 467 -9.99 4.96 6.39
C ARG A 467 -9.26 4.21 5.27
N CYS A 468 -8.32 4.82 4.57
CA CYS A 468 -7.29 4.09 3.82
C CYS A 468 -6.10 3.89 4.76
N VAL A 469 -5.85 2.62 5.13
CA VAL A 469 -4.95 2.30 6.26
C VAL A 469 -3.49 2.13 5.84
N GLY A 470 -3.22 2.06 4.54
CA GLY A 470 -1.85 1.93 4.06
C GLY A 470 -1.73 1.60 2.57
N SER A 471 -0.49 1.46 2.13
CA SER A 471 -0.15 0.99 0.79
C SER A 471 1.09 0.11 0.79
N LEU A 472 1.08 -0.88 -0.09
CA LEU A 472 2.17 -1.82 -0.32
C LEU A 472 2.68 -1.70 -1.75
N TYR A 473 3.97 -1.53 -1.89
CA TYR A 473 4.65 -1.52 -3.18
C TYR A 473 4.98 -2.95 -3.61
N TRP A 474 4.76 -3.29 -4.88
CA TRP A 474 4.98 -4.65 -5.36
C TRP A 474 6.43 -4.91 -5.71
N ASP A 475 7.00 -5.94 -5.09
CA ASP A 475 8.34 -6.47 -5.27
C ASP A 475 9.47 -5.41 -5.35
N PRO A 476 9.56 -4.49 -4.36
CA PRO A 476 10.55 -3.41 -4.37
C PRO A 476 12.00 -3.90 -4.24
N ILE A 477 12.19 -5.19 -3.87
CA ILE A 477 13.50 -5.78 -3.61
C ILE A 477 13.94 -6.75 -4.72
N LEU A 478 13.10 -7.07 -5.70
CA LEU A 478 13.41 -8.05 -6.74
C LEU A 478 14.34 -7.44 -7.79
N VAL A 479 15.61 -7.25 -7.41
CA VAL A 479 16.64 -6.60 -8.21
C VAL A 479 17.12 -7.45 -9.39
N ARG A 480 17.84 -6.83 -10.32
CA ARG A 480 18.50 -7.58 -11.41
C ARG A 480 19.70 -8.35 -10.85
N GLN A 481 19.56 -9.66 -10.75
CA GLN A 481 20.61 -10.56 -10.27
C GLN A 481 20.66 -11.81 -11.17
N GLU A 482 21.87 -12.32 -11.46
CA GLU A 482 22.01 -13.58 -12.19
C GLU A 482 21.33 -14.74 -11.46
N GLY A 483 20.53 -15.52 -12.17
CA GLY A 483 19.75 -16.61 -11.60
C GLY A 483 18.43 -16.19 -10.97
N ILE A 484 18.10 -14.91 -10.99
CA ILE A 484 16.85 -14.37 -10.48
C ILE A 484 15.95 -13.93 -11.63
N GLY A 485 14.66 -14.22 -11.47
CA GLY A 485 13.61 -13.79 -12.35
C GLY A 485 12.25 -13.86 -11.65
N TRP A 486 11.22 -13.64 -12.42
CA TRP A 486 9.87 -13.74 -11.89
C TRP A 486 9.42 -15.19 -11.64
N ALA A 487 9.98 -16.13 -12.42
CA ALA A 487 9.76 -17.58 -12.35
C ALA A 487 10.98 -18.31 -12.95
N LEU A 488 10.92 -19.63 -13.03
CA LEU A 488 11.88 -20.45 -13.77
C LEU A 488 11.23 -20.97 -15.05
N TYR A 489 12.01 -21.01 -16.14
CA TYR A 489 11.65 -21.74 -17.34
C TYR A 489 11.69 -23.25 -17.09
N GLY A 490 11.08 -24.05 -17.98
CA GLY A 490 11.06 -25.52 -17.91
C GLY A 490 12.44 -26.18 -17.84
N ASN A 491 13.49 -25.51 -18.29
CA ASN A 491 14.89 -25.93 -18.22
C ASN A 491 15.59 -25.53 -16.91
N GLY A 492 14.88 -24.85 -16.00
CA GLY A 492 15.43 -24.41 -14.71
C GLY A 492 16.18 -23.08 -14.73
N GLN A 493 16.27 -22.41 -15.88
CA GLN A 493 16.84 -21.07 -15.95
C GLN A 493 15.83 -20.03 -15.44
N ALA A 494 16.32 -18.94 -14.84
CA ALA A 494 15.49 -17.83 -14.43
C ALA A 494 14.81 -17.17 -15.62
N ARG A 495 13.50 -16.91 -15.50
CA ARG A 495 12.74 -16.12 -16.45
C ARG A 495 13.07 -14.64 -16.26
N ASP A 496 12.93 -13.85 -17.33
CA ASP A 496 13.18 -12.42 -17.28
C ASP A 496 12.48 -11.76 -16.08
N ASN A 497 13.23 -10.91 -15.35
CA ASN A 497 12.69 -10.15 -14.25
C ASN A 497 11.88 -8.96 -14.79
N CYS A 498 10.56 -9.08 -14.78
CA CYS A 498 9.67 -8.06 -15.33
C CYS A 498 9.56 -6.81 -14.44
N VAL A 499 10.04 -6.86 -13.19
CA VAL A 499 9.96 -5.76 -12.22
C VAL A 499 11.31 -5.11 -11.90
N GLU A 500 12.37 -5.47 -12.59
CA GLU A 500 13.73 -4.95 -12.31
C GLU A 500 13.87 -3.42 -12.39
N THR A 501 12.95 -2.75 -13.10
CA THR A 501 12.89 -1.29 -13.22
C THR A 501 11.84 -0.64 -12.33
N THR A 502 11.19 -1.40 -11.46
CA THR A 502 10.24 -0.88 -10.46
C THR A 502 10.77 -0.98 -9.03
N THR A 503 11.94 -1.59 -8.82
CA THR A 503 12.54 -1.81 -7.50
C THR A 503 12.91 -0.52 -6.76
N PHE A 504 13.19 -0.63 -5.47
CA PHE A 504 13.74 0.47 -4.66
C PHE A 504 15.27 0.59 -4.75
N PHE A 505 15.89 -0.24 -5.55
CA PHE A 505 17.32 -0.32 -5.74
C PHE A 505 17.65 -0.27 -7.24
N ASP A 506 18.76 0.36 -7.59
CA ASP A 506 19.25 0.42 -8.96
C ASP A 506 19.90 -0.90 -9.43
N TYR A 507 20.45 -0.91 -10.65
CA TYR A 507 21.14 -2.09 -11.21
C TYR A 507 22.45 -2.45 -10.48
N ASN A 508 22.95 -1.59 -9.61
CA ASN A 508 24.09 -1.85 -8.71
C ASN A 508 23.60 -2.20 -7.31
N HIS A 509 22.30 -2.45 -7.14
CA HIS A 509 21.63 -2.74 -5.89
C HIS A 509 21.78 -1.64 -4.82
N ARG A 510 22.07 -0.40 -5.24
CA ARG A 510 22.11 0.77 -4.37
C ARG A 510 20.72 1.37 -4.26
N VAL A 511 20.38 1.81 -3.07
CA VAL A 511 19.10 2.43 -2.78
C VAL A 511 18.80 3.63 -3.68
N LEU A 512 17.58 3.71 -4.17
CA LEU A 512 17.06 4.79 -5.01
C LEU A 512 16.36 5.86 -4.17
N PRO A 513 16.21 7.08 -4.70
CA PRO A 513 15.53 8.19 -4.02
C PRO A 513 14.09 7.89 -3.58
N VAL A 514 13.43 6.87 -4.13
CA VAL A 514 12.08 6.46 -3.76
C VAL A 514 11.93 6.15 -2.28
N LEU A 515 12.95 5.61 -1.60
CA LEU A 515 12.90 5.35 -0.17
C LEU A 515 12.82 6.63 0.67
N ASN A 516 13.28 7.79 0.15
CA ASN A 516 13.06 9.06 0.82
C ASN A 516 11.57 9.45 0.90
N ALA A 517 10.71 8.87 0.04
CA ALA A 517 9.27 9.06 0.14
C ALA A 517 8.68 8.51 1.44
N TYR A 518 9.28 7.50 2.03
CA TYR A 518 8.82 6.89 3.28
C TYR A 518 9.38 7.61 4.53
N LYS A 519 10.55 8.24 4.41
CA LYS A 519 11.33 8.78 5.54
C LYS A 519 10.62 9.88 6.34
N TYR A 520 9.78 10.65 5.70
CA TYR A 520 9.08 11.78 6.31
C TYR A 520 7.56 11.60 6.26
N ASN A 521 7.07 10.35 6.40
CA ASN A 521 5.63 10.05 6.26
C ASN A 521 5.06 9.11 7.34
#